data_8f7e7dddc6c72ba39924d0a5c573e0a2
#
_entry.id   8f7e7dddc6c72ba39924d0a5c573e0a2
#
_cell.length_a   1.000
_cell.length_b   1.000
_cell.length_c   1.000
_cell.angle_alpha   90.00
_cell.angle_beta   90.00
_cell.angle_gamma   90.00
#
_symmetry.space_group_name_H-M   'P 1'
#
loop_
_entity.id
_entity.type
_entity.pdbx_description
1 polymer ?
#
loop_
_entity_poly.entity_id
_entity_poly.type
_entity_poly.pdbx_seq_one_letter_code
_entity_poly.pdbx_strand_id
1 'polypeptide(L)' 'FVDLRADMTVKEAIARIRRIGVDKETINTCYVIDNFRHLLGIVTLRKLVLSSQSALIEEIMNDNLITVHTM' A
#
# COMPACT_ATOMS: atom_id res chain seq x y z
N PHE A 1 3.49 11.35 2.28
CA PHE A 1 2.90 10.02 2.15
C PHE A 1 3.31 9.40 0.81
N VAL A 2 3.17 8.09 0.73
CA VAL A 2 3.56 7.34 -0.45
C VAL A 2 2.32 6.76 -1.11
N ASP A 3 2.24 6.89 -2.43
CA ASP A 3 1.15 6.29 -3.19
C ASP A 3 1.69 5.08 -3.95
N LEU A 4 0.90 4.02 -3.95
CA LEU A 4 1.24 2.77 -4.61
C LEU A 4 0.14 2.40 -5.60
N ARG A 5 0.49 1.52 -6.53
CA ARG A 5 -0.47 1.01 -7.51
C ARG A 5 -0.89 -0.39 -7.10
N ALA A 6 -2.15 -0.71 -7.35
CA ALA A 6 -2.67 -2.03 -7.00
C ALA A 6 -2.01 -3.16 -7.78
N ASP A 7 -1.52 -2.87 -8.97
CA ASP A 7 -0.88 -3.87 -9.81
C ASP A 7 0.61 -4.06 -9.52
N MET A 8 1.13 -3.31 -8.56
CA MET A 8 2.51 -3.47 -8.14
C MET A 8 2.66 -4.68 -7.23
N THR A 9 3.86 -5.26 -7.21
CA THR A 9 4.17 -6.29 -6.24
C THR A 9 4.68 -5.63 -4.96
N VAL A 10 4.67 -6.41 -3.88
CA VAL A 10 5.20 -5.95 -2.60
C VAL A 10 6.67 -5.53 -2.75
N LYS A 11 7.41 -6.30 -3.53
CA LYS A 11 8.82 -5.98 -3.79
C LYS A 11 8.97 -4.61 -4.42
N GLU A 12 8.14 -4.32 -5.41
CA GLU A 12 8.20 -3.02 -6.08
C GLU A 12 7.81 -1.89 -5.14
N ALA A 13 6.81 -2.14 -4.30
CA ALA A 13 6.37 -1.13 -3.35
C ALA A 13 7.48 -0.79 -2.36
N ILE A 14 8.15 -1.81 -1.85
CA ILE A 14 9.25 -1.60 -0.91
C ILE A 14 10.40 -0.84 -1.58
N ALA A 15 10.71 -1.22 -2.82
CA ALA A 15 11.76 -0.53 -3.56
C ALA A 15 11.42 0.93 -3.78
N ARG A 16 10.16 1.23 -4.06
CA ARG A 16 9.71 2.59 -4.25
C ARG A 16 9.87 3.41 -2.98
N ILE A 17 9.51 2.82 -1.85
CA ILE A 17 9.64 3.51 -0.57
C ILE A 17 11.10 3.81 -0.27
N ARG A 18 11.98 2.87 -0.57
CA ARG A 18 13.41 3.06 -0.37
C ARG A 18 13.97 4.17 -1.24
N ARG A 19 13.50 4.26 -2.48
CA ARG A 19 13.96 5.29 -3.40
C ARG A 19 13.57 6.68 -2.93
N ILE A 20 12.41 6.79 -2.33
CA ILE A 20 11.94 8.07 -1.82
C ILE A 20 12.74 8.48 -0.59
N GLY A 21 13.34 7.50 0.08
CA GLY A 21 14.18 7.79 1.22
C GLY A 21 13.40 8.23 2.42
N VAL A 22 12.27 7.62 2.60
CA VAL A 22 11.36 8.04 3.66
C VAL A 22 11.74 7.43 4.98
N ASP A 23 11.56 8.21 6.02
CA ASP A 23 11.82 7.79 7.37
C ASP A 23 10.72 6.85 7.84
N LYS A 24 11.11 5.76 8.50
CA LYS A 24 10.16 4.79 9.01
C LYS A 24 9.19 5.40 10.00
N GLU A 25 9.64 6.40 10.71
CA GLU A 25 8.79 7.05 11.70
C GLU A 25 7.74 7.95 11.08
N THR A 26 7.99 8.39 9.87
CA THR A 26 7.12 9.33 9.20
C THR A 26 6.07 8.64 8.35
N ILE A 27 6.43 7.50 7.75
CA ILE A 27 5.51 6.82 6.85
C ILE A 27 5.16 5.45 7.37
N ASN A 28 3.98 5.38 7.93
CA ASN A 28 3.40 4.14 8.39
C ASN A 28 2.38 3.60 7.41
N THR A 29 1.79 4.47 6.63
CA THR A 29 0.68 4.12 5.78
C THR A 29 0.95 4.55 4.36
N CYS A 30 0.71 3.64 3.42
CA CYS A 30 0.81 3.93 2.00
C CYS A 30 -0.58 3.84 1.40
N TYR A 31 -0.87 4.73 0.47
CA TYR A 31 -2.16 4.76 -0.20
C TYR A 31 -2.10 4.02 -1.51
N VAL A 32 -3.10 3.19 -1.77
CA VAL A 32 -3.17 2.43 -3.01
C VAL A 32 -4.18 3.10 -3.94
N ILE A 33 -3.73 3.44 -5.13
CA ILE A 33 -4.56 4.15 -6.10
C ILE A 33 -4.57 3.40 -7.42
N ASP A 34 -5.56 3.71 -8.25
CA ASP A 34 -5.65 3.14 -9.58
C ASP A 34 -5.05 4.08 -10.61
N ASN A 35 -5.25 3.78 -11.90
CA ASN A 35 -4.70 4.60 -12.98
C ASN A 35 -5.33 5.98 -13.05
N PHE A 36 -6.48 6.14 -12.44
CA PHE A 36 -7.19 7.41 -12.42
C PHE A 36 -7.01 8.14 -11.11
N ARG A 37 -6.11 7.65 -10.28
CA ARG A 37 -5.78 8.22 -8.97
C ARG A 37 -6.94 8.14 -7.98
N HIS A 38 -7.80 7.18 -8.17
CA HIS A 38 -8.84 6.91 -7.18
C HIS A 38 -8.26 6.07 -6.06
N LEU A 39 -8.60 6.42 -4.83
CA LEU A 39 -8.13 5.67 -3.69
C LEU A 39 -8.83 4.33 -3.64
N LEU A 40 -8.04 3.26 -3.75
CA LEU A 40 -8.57 1.90 -3.71
C LEU A 40 -8.47 1.31 -2.32
N GLY A 41 -7.45 1.70 -1.58
CA GLY A 41 -7.26 1.16 -0.25
C GLY A 41 -5.98 1.69 0.35
N ILE A 42 -5.60 1.12 1.48
CA ILE A 42 -4.35 1.49 2.13
C ILE A 42 -3.59 0.23 2.51
N VAL A 43 -2.28 0.39 2.64
CA VAL A 43 -1.44 -0.69 3.12
C VAL A 43 -0.39 -0.09 4.05
N THR A 44 -0.16 -0.75 5.18
CA THR A 44 0.84 -0.28 6.11
C THR A 44 2.21 -0.82 5.72
N LEU A 45 3.25 -0.11 6.12
CA LEU A 45 4.61 -0.56 5.89
C LEU A 45 4.84 -1.92 6.53
N ARG A 46 4.27 -2.11 7.71
CA ARG A 46 4.38 -3.39 8.40
C ARG A 46 3.78 -4.51 7.57
N LYS A 47 2.63 -4.24 6.95
CA LYS A 47 1.97 -5.24 6.12
C LYS A 47 2.85 -5.62 4.93
N LEU A 48 3.50 -4.63 4.34
CA LEU A 48 4.43 -4.89 3.24
C LEU A 48 5.56 -5.80 3.66
N VAL A 49 6.13 -5.52 4.82
CA VAL A 49 7.26 -6.29 5.31
C VAL A 49 6.86 -7.73 5.62
N LEU A 50 5.66 -7.91 6.15
CA LEU A 50 5.16 -9.23 6.52
C LEU A 50 4.61 -10.03 5.36
N SER A 51 4.37 -9.37 4.24
CA SER A 51 3.78 -10.03 3.08
C SER A 51 4.85 -10.59 2.16
N SER A 52 4.43 -11.55 1.32
CA SER A 52 5.33 -12.12 0.34
C SER A 52 5.68 -11.09 -0.71
N GLN A 53 6.95 -11.04 -1.10
CA GLN A 53 7.40 -10.05 -2.07
C GLN A 53 6.76 -10.22 -3.44
N SER A 54 6.31 -11.42 -3.74
CA SER A 54 5.66 -11.69 -5.02
C SER A 54 4.15 -11.41 -4.97
N ALA A 55 3.62 -11.11 -3.80
CA ALA A 55 2.20 -10.79 -3.69
C ALA A 55 1.92 -9.43 -4.33
N LEU A 56 0.72 -9.29 -4.87
CA LEU A 56 0.31 -8.01 -5.43
C LEU A 56 -0.24 -7.11 -4.33
N ILE A 57 -0.05 -5.83 -4.52
CA ILE A 57 -0.54 -4.85 -3.54
C ILE A 57 -2.05 -4.97 -3.37
N GLU A 58 -2.78 -5.21 -4.46
CA GLU A 58 -4.23 -5.35 -4.36
C GLU A 58 -4.65 -6.54 -3.51
N GLU A 59 -3.77 -7.52 -3.36
CA GLU A 59 -4.09 -8.70 -2.56
C GLU A 59 -3.92 -8.45 -1.07
N ILE A 60 -3.08 -7.50 -0.71
CA ILE A 60 -2.76 -7.26 0.69
C ILE A 60 -3.28 -5.94 1.23
N MET A 61 -3.72 -5.06 0.34
CA MET A 61 -4.22 -3.75 0.79
C MET A 61 -5.51 -3.91 1.58
N ASN A 62 -5.74 -2.96 2.45
CA ASN A 62 -6.98 -2.90 3.21
C ASN A 62 -7.96 -1.99 2.48
N ASP A 63 -8.97 -2.58 1.88
CA ASP A 63 -9.96 -1.83 1.14
C ASP A 63 -11.25 -1.62 1.92
N ASN A 64 -11.24 -1.99 3.20
CA ASN A 64 -12.41 -1.84 4.05
C ASN A 64 -12.57 -0.43 4.61
N LEU A 65 -11.64 0.44 4.30
CA LEU A 65 -11.68 1.77 4.90
C LEU A 65 -12.91 2.55 4.49
N ILE A 66 -13.53 2.20 3.39
CA ILE A 66 -14.71 2.88 2.93
C ILE A 66 -15.96 2.23 3.46
N THR A 67 -15.86 1.07 4.00
CA THR A 67 -17.01 0.31 4.45
C THR A 67 -17.59 0.86 5.70
N VAL A 68 -18.80 0.87 5.67
CA VAL A 68 -19.45 1.34 6.80
C VAL A 68 -20.13 0.27 7.59
N HIS A 69 -20.40 -0.25 7.29
CA HIS A 69 -21.00 -1.06 7.69
C HIS A 69 -21.47 -1.67 8.31
N THR A 70 -22.05 -2.07 8.43
CA THR A 70 -22.44 -2.51 8.72
C THR A 70 -22.92 -3.39 9.04
N MET A 71 -23.27 -3.86 9.18
CA MET A 71 -23.66 -4.67 9.44
C MET A 71 -23.92 -4.97 9.90
#